data_6f05f25e9ecfa2b3dcdc5ec11a7b17fc
#
_entry.id   6f05f25e9ecfa2b3dcdc5ec11a7b17fc
#
_cell.length_a   1.000
_cell.length_b   1.000
_cell.length_c   1.000
_cell.angle_alpha   90.00
_cell.angle_beta   90.00
_cell.angle_gamma   90.00
#
_symmetry.space_group_name_H-M   'P 1'
#
loop_
_entity.id
_entity.type
_entity.pdbx_description
1 polymer ?
#
loop_
_entity_poly.entity_id
_entity_poly.type
_entity_poly.pdbx_seq_one_letter_code
_entity_poly.pdbx_strand_id
1 'polypeptide(L)'
;PPDIEKAKTSATKSGTSPDNVRIKIKKKDAETRAGLSGAVFQIYMDGNYQGSVTTDDNGEASYTVQRTVSYSVTSTKKTYVKNWNDLSKSQQKEATDNGWYDSSAKAYAVAMQEAQKLAEQKISALKSASVHTWMVRETKSAFGHLISDQTDQSKVEQGGVRSFTFNYTNEFQKSDLEIFKQGTVKNKRGDLGVEANLQNAVYELYADHDITGSDNKSVVYKAGTLVTQMVTDADGYAKVTDLYPGYYRLHEKYAPLGYKLSSNDISVTVDKNTSQYLKEEQYEGTIQVVKTFGGENVPEAQAVFEVYDSK
;
A
#
# COMPACT_ATOMS: atom_id res chain seq x y z
N PRO A 1 9.69 81.47 -11.61
CA PRO A 1 9.18 80.18 -11.11
C PRO A 1 10.38 79.30 -10.72
N PRO A 2 10.29 78.52 -9.68
CA PRO A 2 11.36 77.64 -9.24
C PRO A 2 11.64 76.57 -10.32
N ASP A 3 12.88 76.04 -10.33
CA ASP A 3 13.24 74.91 -11.24
C ASP A 3 12.44 73.67 -10.87
N ILE A 4 12.20 72.80 -11.84
CA ILE A 4 11.52 71.52 -11.59
C ILE A 4 12.49 70.55 -10.92
N GLU A 5 12.27 70.21 -9.64
CA GLU A 5 13.06 69.26 -8.87
C GLU A 5 12.56 67.85 -9.10
N LYS A 6 13.38 67.00 -9.74
CA LYS A 6 13.04 65.61 -10.07
C LYS A 6 13.74 64.63 -9.17
N ALA A 7 13.04 63.53 -8.86
CA ALA A 7 13.62 62.32 -8.30
C ALA A 7 13.02 61.07 -8.95
N LYS A 8 13.60 59.93 -8.67
CA LYS A 8 13.15 58.64 -9.18
C LYS A 8 12.90 57.66 -8.06
N THR A 9 11.89 56.84 -8.24
CA THR A 9 11.58 55.70 -7.34
C THR A 9 11.33 54.44 -8.18
N SER A 10 11.54 53.29 -7.55
CA SER A 10 11.18 51.99 -8.08
C SER A 10 10.59 51.15 -6.96
N ALA A 11 9.86 50.10 -7.28
CA ALA A 11 9.32 49.15 -6.33
C ALA A 11 9.92 47.76 -6.62
N THR A 12 10.28 47.02 -5.56
CA THR A 12 10.71 45.65 -5.64
C THR A 12 9.63 44.75 -5.02
N LYS A 13 9.29 43.66 -5.72
CA LYS A 13 8.42 42.61 -5.21
C LYS A 13 9.15 41.29 -5.24
N SER A 14 9.21 40.62 -4.09
CA SER A 14 9.84 39.32 -3.90
C SER A 14 8.96 38.43 -3.06
N GLY A 15 9.17 37.14 -3.14
CA GLY A 15 8.44 36.16 -2.37
C GLY A 15 8.55 34.76 -2.97
N THR A 16 7.66 33.88 -2.50
CA THR A 16 7.48 32.53 -3.02
C THR A 16 6.09 32.34 -3.55
N SER A 17 5.92 31.45 -4.54
CA SER A 17 4.63 31.05 -5.08
C SER A 17 4.53 29.53 -5.07
N PRO A 18 3.38 28.94 -4.66
CA PRO A 18 3.17 27.49 -4.71
C PRO A 18 3.35 26.94 -6.13
N ASP A 19 4.04 25.81 -6.22
CA ASP A 19 4.31 25.07 -7.46
C ASP A 19 4.06 23.58 -7.27
N ASN A 20 2.93 23.24 -6.67
CA ASN A 20 2.57 21.88 -6.30
C ASN A 20 2.34 21.00 -7.52
N VAL A 21 2.77 19.73 -7.43
CA VAL A 21 2.53 18.71 -8.46
C VAL A 21 1.64 17.61 -7.89
N ARG A 22 0.60 17.24 -8.63
CA ARG A 22 -0.32 16.16 -8.29
C ARG A 22 -0.03 14.91 -9.10
N ILE A 23 0.30 13.84 -8.41
CA ILE A 23 0.46 12.50 -8.97
C ILE A 23 -0.83 11.73 -8.70
N LYS A 24 -1.45 11.20 -9.75
CA LYS A 24 -2.64 10.34 -9.70
C LYS A 24 -2.26 8.95 -10.16
N ILE A 25 -2.78 7.94 -9.49
CA ILE A 25 -2.56 6.53 -9.82
C ILE A 25 -3.91 5.89 -10.02
N LYS A 26 -4.04 5.07 -11.08
CA LYS A 26 -5.20 4.23 -11.35
C LYS A 26 -4.72 2.79 -11.46
N LYS A 27 -5.18 1.95 -10.55
CA LYS A 27 -4.86 0.53 -10.47
C LYS A 27 -6.05 -0.32 -10.83
N LYS A 28 -5.87 -1.24 -11.77
CA LYS A 28 -6.96 -2.09 -12.26
C LYS A 28 -6.52 -3.55 -12.39
N ASP A 29 -7.48 -4.45 -12.27
CA ASP A 29 -7.33 -5.84 -12.71
C ASP A 29 -7.11 -5.89 -14.23
N ALA A 30 -6.22 -6.77 -14.68
CA ALA A 30 -5.80 -6.83 -16.08
C ALA A 30 -6.94 -7.31 -17.01
N GLU A 31 -7.79 -8.23 -16.54
CA GLU A 31 -8.88 -8.85 -17.32
C GLU A 31 -10.20 -8.10 -17.16
N THR A 32 -10.69 -7.99 -15.93
CA THR A 32 -12.01 -7.40 -15.62
C THR A 32 -12.03 -5.89 -15.67
N ARG A 33 -10.85 -5.23 -15.61
CA ARG A 33 -10.67 -3.77 -15.52
C ARG A 33 -11.25 -3.14 -14.26
N ALA A 34 -11.65 -3.95 -13.29
CA ALA A 34 -12.10 -3.49 -11.98
C ALA A 34 -10.98 -2.74 -11.25
N GLY A 35 -11.35 -1.74 -10.44
CA GLY A 35 -10.40 -1.03 -9.57
C GLY A 35 -9.86 -1.95 -8.47
N LEU A 36 -8.58 -1.88 -8.18
CA LEU A 36 -7.90 -2.72 -7.18
C LEU A 36 -7.45 -1.89 -5.98
N SER A 37 -8.03 -2.21 -4.82
CA SER A 37 -7.70 -1.62 -3.51
C SER A 37 -6.44 -2.22 -2.91
N GLY A 38 -5.72 -1.42 -2.10
CA GLY A 38 -4.61 -1.91 -1.26
C GLY A 38 -3.26 -2.07 -1.97
N ALA A 39 -3.15 -1.71 -3.25
CA ALA A 39 -1.87 -1.62 -3.94
C ALA A 39 -1.06 -0.41 -3.45
N VAL A 40 0.24 -0.58 -3.20
CA VAL A 40 1.11 0.46 -2.64
C VAL A 40 2.10 0.94 -3.68
N PHE A 41 2.21 2.26 -3.81
CA PHE A 41 3.07 2.94 -4.75
C PHE A 41 4.01 3.92 -4.05
N GLN A 42 5.24 3.97 -4.49
CA GLN A 42 6.24 4.97 -4.12
C GLN A 42 6.42 5.98 -5.24
N ILE A 43 6.61 7.24 -4.88
CA ILE A 43 6.71 8.37 -5.81
C ILE A 43 8.09 8.98 -5.66
N TYR A 44 8.74 9.25 -6.80
CA TYR A 44 10.07 9.82 -6.88
C TYR A 44 10.09 11.01 -7.85
N MET A 45 10.90 12.01 -7.52
CA MET A 45 11.22 13.14 -8.38
C MET A 45 12.73 13.17 -8.57
N ASP A 46 13.19 13.08 -9.82
CA ASP A 46 14.63 13.03 -10.17
C ASP A 46 15.41 11.97 -9.36
N GLY A 47 14.78 10.79 -9.14
CA GLY A 47 15.34 9.71 -8.35
C GLY A 47 15.18 9.85 -6.83
N ASN A 48 14.73 11.00 -6.32
CA ASN A 48 14.55 11.24 -4.89
C ASN A 48 13.13 10.87 -4.43
N TYR A 49 13.03 10.06 -3.39
CA TYR A 49 11.76 9.64 -2.79
C TYR A 49 10.97 10.84 -2.26
N GLN A 50 9.69 10.90 -2.62
CA GLN A 50 8.77 11.97 -2.21
C GLN A 50 7.71 11.48 -1.21
N GLY A 51 7.28 10.22 -1.34
CA GLY A 51 6.26 9.64 -0.49
C GLY A 51 5.66 8.37 -1.08
N SER A 52 4.69 7.80 -0.36
CA SER A 52 3.94 6.62 -0.80
C SER A 52 2.44 6.82 -0.66
N VAL A 53 1.67 6.08 -1.47
CA VAL A 53 0.21 6.05 -1.42
C VAL A 53 -0.30 4.64 -1.60
N THR A 54 -1.52 4.40 -1.10
CA THR A 54 -2.24 3.14 -1.26
C THR A 54 -3.54 3.40 -2.01
N THR A 55 -3.90 2.52 -2.93
CA THR A 55 -5.14 2.65 -3.70
C THR A 55 -6.37 2.36 -2.84
N ASP A 56 -7.42 3.12 -3.08
CA ASP A 56 -8.75 2.98 -2.48
C ASP A 56 -9.58 1.86 -3.18
N ASP A 57 -10.85 1.71 -2.77
CA ASP A 57 -11.77 0.70 -3.30
C ASP A 57 -12.13 0.88 -4.78
N ASN A 58 -11.83 2.03 -5.35
CA ASN A 58 -11.97 2.30 -6.78
C ASN A 58 -10.66 2.04 -7.56
N GLY A 59 -9.60 1.64 -6.86
CA GLY A 59 -8.27 1.48 -7.42
C GLY A 59 -7.57 2.82 -7.68
N GLU A 60 -7.97 3.89 -6.99
CA GLU A 60 -7.41 5.22 -7.19
C GLU A 60 -6.58 5.66 -5.99
N ALA A 61 -5.48 6.38 -6.28
CA ALA A 61 -4.69 7.07 -5.27
C ALA A 61 -4.19 8.41 -5.82
N SER A 62 -3.92 9.36 -4.93
CA SER A 62 -3.29 10.60 -5.33
C SER A 62 -2.34 11.11 -4.26
N TYR A 63 -1.25 11.71 -4.71
CA TYR A 63 -0.24 12.34 -3.86
C TYR A 63 0.08 13.74 -4.40
N THR A 64 0.16 14.73 -3.51
CA THR A 64 0.55 16.09 -3.89
C THR A 64 1.91 16.40 -3.30
N VAL A 65 2.88 16.62 -4.18
CA VAL A 65 4.20 17.11 -3.80
C VAL A 65 4.14 18.63 -3.71
N GLN A 66 4.42 19.14 -2.52
CA GLN A 66 4.41 20.59 -2.27
C GLN A 66 5.78 21.19 -2.62
N ARG A 67 5.75 22.14 -3.55
CA ARG A 67 6.92 22.90 -3.98
C ARG A 67 6.59 24.38 -4.02
N THR A 68 7.62 25.19 -4.07
CA THR A 68 7.50 26.65 -4.30
C THR A 68 8.56 27.12 -5.28
N VAL A 69 8.24 28.17 -6.00
CA VAL A 69 9.23 28.95 -6.75
C VAL A 69 9.46 30.28 -6.07
N SER A 70 10.72 30.71 -5.94
CA SER A 70 11.11 31.99 -5.37
C SER A 70 11.32 33.01 -6.48
N TYR A 71 10.87 34.21 -6.28
CA TYR A 71 11.02 35.29 -7.25
C TYR A 71 11.41 36.60 -6.58
N SER A 72 12.11 37.45 -7.34
CA SER A 72 12.38 38.84 -7.00
C SER A 72 12.44 39.64 -8.29
N VAL A 73 11.69 40.72 -8.36
CA VAL A 73 11.62 41.61 -9.52
C VAL A 73 11.55 43.05 -9.05
N THR A 74 12.12 43.95 -9.87
CA THR A 74 12.09 45.37 -9.57
C THR A 74 11.50 46.10 -10.81
N SER A 75 10.59 47.02 -10.57
CA SER A 75 9.99 47.85 -11.60
C SER A 75 11.03 48.78 -12.26
N THR A 76 10.72 49.31 -13.41
CA THR A 76 11.45 50.46 -13.95
C THR A 76 11.33 51.66 -12.98
N LYS A 77 12.33 52.53 -13.05
CA LYS A 77 12.32 53.77 -12.25
C LYS A 77 11.25 54.74 -12.76
N LYS A 78 10.42 55.21 -11.87
CA LYS A 78 9.38 56.25 -12.15
C LYS A 78 9.90 57.57 -11.67
N THR A 79 9.80 58.60 -12.52
CA THR A 79 10.22 59.96 -12.20
C THR A 79 9.04 60.69 -11.53
N TYR A 80 9.31 61.45 -10.49
CA TYR A 80 8.35 62.34 -9.87
C TYR A 80 8.95 63.70 -9.57
N VAL A 81 8.11 64.70 -9.41
CA VAL A 81 8.48 66.06 -9.04
C VAL A 81 8.37 66.23 -7.53
N LYS A 82 9.43 66.75 -6.88
CA LYS A 82 9.43 66.95 -5.42
C LYS A 82 8.70 68.19 -5.00
N ASN A 83 8.83 69.29 -5.76
CA ASN A 83 8.27 70.60 -5.50
C ASN A 83 7.04 70.90 -6.35
N TRP A 84 6.17 69.90 -6.62
CA TRP A 84 5.01 69.98 -7.49
C TRP A 84 4.10 71.18 -7.21
N ASN A 85 3.84 71.45 -5.93
CA ASN A 85 2.92 72.48 -5.48
C ASN A 85 3.45 73.91 -5.66
N ASP A 86 4.76 74.06 -5.84
CA ASP A 86 5.45 75.34 -6.04
C ASP A 86 5.54 75.73 -7.54
N LEU A 87 5.20 74.76 -8.43
CA LEU A 87 5.30 74.93 -9.85
C LEU A 87 4.09 75.70 -10.46
N SER A 88 4.37 76.51 -11.48
CA SER A 88 3.35 77.11 -12.31
C SER A 88 2.52 76.02 -13.07
N LYS A 89 1.30 76.35 -13.52
CA LYS A 89 0.45 75.47 -14.32
C LYS A 89 1.12 74.95 -15.60
N SER A 90 1.94 75.79 -16.23
CA SER A 90 2.69 75.41 -17.44
C SER A 90 3.79 74.38 -17.14
N GLN A 91 4.48 74.54 -16.01
CA GLN A 91 5.50 73.58 -15.56
C GLN A 91 4.89 72.25 -15.09
N GLN A 92 3.72 72.28 -14.40
CA GLN A 92 2.96 71.08 -14.06
C GLN A 92 2.50 70.31 -15.30
N LYS A 93 2.08 71.06 -16.34
CA LYS A 93 1.71 70.45 -17.59
C LYS A 93 2.90 69.81 -18.29
N GLU A 94 4.03 70.54 -18.35
CA GLU A 94 5.29 70.01 -18.92
C GLU A 94 5.70 68.71 -18.20
N ALA A 95 5.68 68.66 -16.90
CA ALA A 95 5.99 67.47 -16.11
C ALA A 95 5.06 66.29 -16.44
N THR A 96 3.75 66.54 -16.55
CA THR A 96 2.72 65.56 -16.93
C THR A 96 2.97 65.01 -18.35
N ASP A 97 3.22 65.92 -19.31
CA ASP A 97 3.48 65.58 -20.71
C ASP A 97 4.77 64.72 -20.85
N ASN A 98 5.74 64.88 -19.93
CA ASN A 98 6.92 64.05 -19.84
C ASN A 98 6.70 62.73 -19.08
N GLY A 99 5.49 62.46 -18.60
CA GLY A 99 5.15 61.25 -17.84
C GLY A 99 5.72 61.24 -16.42
N TRP A 100 5.98 62.43 -15.84
CA TRP A 100 6.42 62.56 -14.46
C TRP A 100 5.20 62.69 -13.50
N TYR A 101 5.33 62.03 -12.36
CA TYR A 101 4.24 62.01 -11.37
C TYR A 101 4.31 63.24 -10.42
N ASP A 102 3.17 63.65 -9.93
CA ASP A 102 3.05 64.81 -9.03
C ASP A 102 3.53 64.49 -7.58
N SER A 103 3.80 63.26 -7.26
CA SER A 103 4.26 62.88 -5.94
C SER A 103 5.04 61.55 -6.00
N SER A 104 5.90 61.35 -5.01
CA SER A 104 6.60 60.07 -4.77
C SER A 104 5.63 58.94 -4.54
N ALA A 105 4.51 59.17 -3.84
CA ALA A 105 3.49 58.18 -3.55
C ALA A 105 2.81 57.64 -4.80
N LYS A 106 2.42 58.53 -5.75
CA LYS A 106 1.84 58.08 -7.03
C LYS A 106 2.86 57.34 -7.89
N ALA A 107 4.08 57.87 -8.00
CA ALA A 107 5.19 57.20 -8.74
C ALA A 107 5.46 55.81 -8.16
N TYR A 108 5.50 55.65 -6.83
CA TYR A 108 5.70 54.38 -6.17
C TYR A 108 4.54 53.41 -6.37
N ALA A 109 3.27 53.91 -6.32
CA ALA A 109 2.09 53.09 -6.56
C ALA A 109 2.11 52.48 -7.98
N VAL A 110 2.48 53.28 -9.01
CA VAL A 110 2.62 52.80 -10.38
C VAL A 110 3.79 51.82 -10.52
N ALA A 111 4.93 52.13 -9.88
CA ALA A 111 6.07 51.19 -9.81
C ALA A 111 5.68 49.86 -9.18
N MET A 112 4.84 49.86 -8.11
CA MET A 112 4.37 48.65 -7.44
C MET A 112 3.44 47.81 -8.32
N GLN A 113 2.52 48.47 -9.07
CA GLN A 113 1.68 47.76 -10.07
C GLN A 113 2.53 47.10 -11.17
N GLU A 114 3.55 47.78 -11.64
CA GLU A 114 4.47 47.21 -12.63
C GLU A 114 5.24 46.02 -12.01
N ALA A 115 5.78 46.17 -10.81
CA ALA A 115 6.47 45.07 -10.10
C ALA A 115 5.54 43.86 -9.89
N GLN A 116 4.25 44.09 -9.59
CA GLN A 116 3.26 43.02 -9.47
C GLN A 116 3.13 42.23 -10.80
N LYS A 117 2.96 42.95 -11.93
CA LYS A 117 2.84 42.33 -13.25
C LYS A 117 4.13 41.56 -13.64
N LEU A 118 5.28 42.14 -13.36
CA LEU A 118 6.58 41.49 -13.60
C LEU A 118 6.75 40.21 -12.73
N ALA A 119 6.25 40.23 -11.48
CA ALA A 119 6.28 39.08 -10.59
C ALA A 119 5.42 37.93 -11.15
N GLU A 120 4.20 38.21 -11.64
CA GLU A 120 3.34 37.21 -12.27
C GLU A 120 3.99 36.57 -13.49
N GLN A 121 4.58 37.40 -14.36
CA GLN A 121 5.33 36.92 -15.53
C GLN A 121 6.53 36.07 -15.13
N LYS A 122 7.31 36.50 -14.13
CA LYS A 122 8.48 35.74 -13.63
C LYS A 122 8.10 34.40 -13.03
N ILE A 123 7.02 34.36 -12.21
CA ILE A 123 6.50 33.12 -11.63
C ILE A 123 6.06 32.15 -12.74
N SER A 124 5.31 32.64 -13.75
CA SER A 124 4.88 31.81 -14.88
C SER A 124 6.07 31.26 -15.66
N ALA A 125 7.07 32.09 -15.94
CA ALA A 125 8.29 31.67 -16.60
C ALA A 125 9.08 30.62 -15.83
N LEU A 126 9.24 30.79 -14.52
CA LEU A 126 9.93 29.84 -13.64
C LEU A 126 9.21 28.48 -13.62
N LYS A 127 7.88 28.48 -13.50
CA LYS A 127 7.08 27.25 -13.52
C LYS A 127 7.15 26.55 -14.88
N SER A 128 7.15 27.29 -15.98
CA SER A 128 7.24 26.72 -17.33
C SER A 128 8.63 26.17 -17.67
N ALA A 129 9.68 26.76 -17.10
CA ALA A 129 11.06 26.33 -17.30
C ALA A 129 11.46 25.12 -16.44
N SER A 130 10.64 24.75 -15.45
CA SER A 130 10.88 23.61 -14.57
C SER A 130 10.79 22.31 -15.34
N VAL A 131 11.84 21.48 -15.26
CA VAL A 131 11.92 20.15 -15.89
C VAL A 131 12.31 19.14 -14.81
N HIS A 132 11.45 18.16 -14.58
CA HIS A 132 11.68 17.07 -13.61
C HIS A 132 11.19 15.74 -14.18
N THR A 133 11.81 14.65 -13.75
CA THR A 133 11.34 13.31 -14.07
C THR A 133 10.59 12.74 -12.85
N TRP A 134 9.31 12.47 -13.05
CA TRP A 134 8.48 11.79 -12.07
C TRP A 134 8.48 10.30 -12.36
N MET A 135 8.81 9.50 -11.36
CA MET A 135 8.71 8.05 -11.40
C MET A 135 7.77 7.56 -10.31
N VAL A 136 6.91 6.63 -10.68
CA VAL A 136 6.03 5.91 -9.75
C VAL A 136 6.37 4.43 -9.82
N ARG A 137 6.56 3.80 -8.65
CA ARG A 137 6.92 2.39 -8.51
C ARG A 137 5.87 1.67 -7.71
N GLU A 138 5.32 0.58 -8.25
CA GLU A 138 4.51 -0.35 -7.47
C GLU A 138 5.41 -1.19 -6.56
N THR A 139 5.17 -1.14 -5.25
CA THR A 139 5.96 -1.89 -4.24
C THR A 139 5.19 -3.02 -3.60
N LYS A 140 3.86 -3.01 -3.71
CA LYS A 140 2.96 -4.06 -3.25
C LYS A 140 1.74 -4.09 -4.16
N SER A 141 1.42 -5.28 -4.68
CA SER A 141 0.20 -5.52 -5.44
C SER A 141 -1.05 -5.49 -4.53
N ALA A 142 -2.21 -5.37 -5.13
CA ALA A 142 -3.48 -5.64 -4.47
C ALA A 142 -3.55 -7.12 -4.03
N PHE A 143 -4.33 -7.39 -2.97
CA PHE A 143 -4.53 -8.75 -2.48
C PHE A 143 -4.99 -9.69 -3.59
N GLY A 144 -4.37 -10.87 -3.69
CA GLY A 144 -4.70 -11.87 -4.71
C GLY A 144 -4.25 -11.55 -6.13
N HIS A 145 -3.42 -10.54 -6.32
CA HIS A 145 -2.89 -10.16 -7.62
C HIS A 145 -1.37 -10.21 -7.64
N LEU A 146 -0.81 -10.58 -8.80
CA LEU A 146 0.63 -10.52 -9.02
C LEU A 146 1.08 -9.08 -9.23
N ILE A 147 2.22 -8.73 -8.65
CA ILE A 147 2.87 -7.47 -8.99
C ILE A 147 3.34 -7.53 -10.45
N SER A 148 3.13 -6.45 -11.21
CA SER A 148 3.56 -6.38 -12.61
C SER A 148 5.09 -6.36 -12.73
N ASP A 149 5.65 -6.98 -13.76
CA ASP A 149 7.07 -6.86 -14.11
C ASP A 149 7.44 -5.40 -14.45
N GLN A 150 6.47 -4.61 -14.92
CA GLN A 150 6.61 -3.16 -15.16
C GLN A 150 6.21 -2.38 -13.90
N THR A 151 6.98 -2.53 -12.83
CA THR A 151 6.72 -1.82 -11.57
C THR A 151 6.95 -0.33 -11.68
N ASP A 152 7.88 0.12 -12.54
CA ASP A 152 8.32 1.50 -12.68
C ASP A 152 7.71 2.14 -13.93
N GLN A 153 7.02 3.28 -13.74
CA GLN A 153 6.58 4.15 -14.83
C GLN A 153 7.12 5.56 -14.60
N SER A 154 7.57 6.21 -15.67
CA SER A 154 8.12 7.58 -15.59
C SER A 154 7.42 8.53 -16.53
N LYS A 155 7.32 9.80 -16.13
CA LYS A 155 6.82 10.92 -16.94
C LYS A 155 7.66 12.16 -16.69
N VAL A 156 7.89 12.94 -17.76
CA VAL A 156 8.65 14.19 -17.69
C VAL A 156 7.69 15.35 -17.47
N GLU A 157 7.98 16.15 -16.44
CA GLU A 157 7.36 17.45 -16.20
C GLU A 157 8.06 18.48 -17.09
N GLN A 158 7.30 19.17 -17.92
CA GLN A 158 7.77 20.27 -18.74
C GLN A 158 6.61 21.19 -19.12
N GLY A 159 6.92 22.44 -19.51
CA GLY A 159 5.91 23.38 -20.01
C GLY A 159 4.81 23.74 -19.00
N GLY A 160 5.09 23.64 -17.71
CA GLY A 160 4.13 24.02 -16.66
C GLY A 160 3.09 22.95 -16.31
N VAL A 161 3.19 21.73 -16.83
CA VAL A 161 2.31 20.62 -16.44
C VAL A 161 2.52 20.26 -14.96
N ARG A 162 1.44 20.18 -14.17
CA ARG A 162 1.48 19.94 -12.72
C ARG A 162 0.58 18.80 -12.28
N SER A 163 0.07 17.99 -13.18
CA SER A 163 -0.73 16.81 -12.85
C SER A 163 -0.38 15.67 -13.79
N PHE A 164 -0.06 14.50 -13.21
CA PHE A 164 0.31 13.30 -13.95
C PHE A 164 -0.57 12.15 -13.50
N THR A 165 -1.04 11.33 -14.45
CA THR A 165 -1.78 10.10 -14.15
C THR A 165 -0.95 8.90 -14.61
N PHE A 166 -0.74 7.93 -13.70
CA PHE A 166 -0.08 6.67 -13.95
C PHE A 166 -1.11 5.55 -13.88
N ASN A 167 -1.11 4.67 -14.88
CA ASN A 167 -2.07 3.58 -14.97
C ASN A 167 -1.32 2.25 -14.85
N TYR A 168 -1.79 1.42 -13.91
CA TYR A 168 -1.22 0.11 -13.64
C TYR A 168 -2.29 -0.97 -13.72
N THR A 169 -1.89 -2.15 -14.17
CA THR A 169 -2.73 -3.35 -14.14
C THR A 169 -1.96 -4.48 -13.48
N ASN A 170 -2.67 -5.35 -12.73
CA ASN A 170 -2.11 -6.60 -12.21
C ASN A 170 -3.02 -7.76 -12.62
N GLU A 171 -2.40 -8.93 -12.78
CA GLU A 171 -3.09 -10.17 -13.07
C GLU A 171 -3.58 -10.82 -11.76
N PHE A 172 -4.81 -11.29 -11.77
CA PHE A 172 -5.37 -12.07 -10.68
C PHE A 172 -4.74 -13.47 -10.65
N GLN A 173 -4.43 -13.97 -9.45
CA GLN A 173 -3.83 -15.28 -9.29
C GLN A 173 -4.56 -16.10 -8.24
N LYS A 174 -4.96 -17.32 -8.60
CA LYS A 174 -5.31 -18.38 -7.68
C LYS A 174 -4.03 -19.07 -7.18
N SER A 175 -4.11 -19.68 -6.01
CA SER A 175 -2.95 -20.24 -5.33
C SER A 175 -3.24 -21.60 -4.73
N ASP A 176 -2.20 -22.32 -4.36
CA ASP A 176 -2.28 -23.64 -3.76
C ASP A 176 -2.12 -23.57 -2.25
N LEU A 177 -2.81 -24.46 -1.55
CA LEU A 177 -2.61 -24.74 -0.12
C LEU A 177 -2.11 -26.16 0.06
N GLU A 178 -1.00 -26.30 0.77
CA GLU A 178 -0.38 -27.57 1.12
C GLU A 178 -0.42 -27.78 2.64
N ILE A 179 -0.62 -29.05 3.05
CA ILE A 179 -0.59 -29.46 4.45
C ILE A 179 0.49 -30.53 4.60
N PHE A 180 1.28 -30.40 5.65
CA PHE A 180 2.23 -31.40 6.12
C PHE A 180 1.87 -31.78 7.55
N LYS A 181 1.34 -33.00 7.76
CA LYS A 181 0.91 -33.50 9.06
C LYS A 181 1.96 -34.43 9.65
N GLN A 182 2.43 -34.09 10.85
CA GLN A 182 3.42 -34.86 11.57
C GLN A 182 2.97 -35.14 12.99
N GLY A 183 3.37 -36.28 13.54
CA GLY A 183 3.12 -36.69 14.92
C GLY A 183 4.41 -37.04 15.64
N THR A 184 4.40 -36.90 16.94
CA THR A 184 5.47 -37.37 17.80
C THR A 184 5.22 -38.82 18.16
N VAL A 185 6.15 -39.71 17.81
CA VAL A 185 6.08 -41.13 18.15
C VAL A 185 6.94 -41.39 19.39
N LYS A 186 6.33 -41.95 20.44
CA LYS A 186 7.07 -42.43 21.61
C LYS A 186 7.78 -43.72 21.26
N ASN A 187 9.06 -43.83 21.57
CA ASN A 187 9.80 -45.07 21.46
C ASN A 187 9.40 -46.05 22.59
N LYS A 188 9.89 -47.29 22.50
CA LYS A 188 9.58 -48.33 23.53
C LYS A 188 10.00 -47.97 24.97
N ARG A 189 10.85 -46.92 25.14
CA ARG A 189 11.28 -46.40 26.45
C ARG A 189 10.46 -45.17 26.89
N GLY A 190 9.46 -44.70 26.08
CA GLY A 190 8.67 -43.54 26.38
C GLY A 190 9.34 -42.20 26.02
N ASP A 191 10.53 -42.22 25.38
CA ASP A 191 11.20 -40.99 24.95
C ASP A 191 10.48 -40.39 23.73
N LEU A 192 10.17 -39.11 23.80
CA LEU A 192 9.69 -38.31 22.65
C LEU A 192 10.85 -37.95 21.77
N GLY A 193 10.84 -38.32 20.50
CA GLY A 193 11.97 -37.93 19.66
C GLY A 193 11.90 -38.24 18.17
N VAL A 194 10.95 -39.05 17.71
CA VAL A 194 10.83 -39.37 16.30
C VAL A 194 9.54 -38.77 15.77
N GLU A 195 9.68 -37.77 14.88
CA GLU A 195 8.53 -37.25 14.14
C GLU A 195 8.19 -38.24 13.02
N ALA A 196 6.94 -38.70 13.00
CA ALA A 196 6.41 -39.54 11.94
C ALA A 196 5.45 -38.73 11.07
N ASN A 197 5.49 -38.94 9.76
CA ASN A 197 4.47 -38.41 8.86
C ASN A 197 3.17 -39.16 9.08
N LEU A 198 2.06 -38.42 9.12
CA LEU A 198 0.76 -38.96 9.52
C LEU A 198 -0.21 -39.03 8.34
N GLN A 199 -0.49 -40.24 7.89
CA GLN A 199 -1.47 -40.56 6.87
C GLN A 199 -2.90 -40.53 7.44
N ASN A 200 -3.89 -40.24 6.56
CA ASN A 200 -5.32 -40.28 6.86
C ASN A 200 -5.84 -39.24 7.87
N ALA A 201 -5.11 -38.15 8.09
CA ALA A 201 -5.69 -36.98 8.69
C ALA A 201 -6.70 -36.35 7.70
N VAL A 202 -7.91 -36.06 8.16
CA VAL A 202 -8.94 -35.46 7.29
C VAL A 202 -9.17 -34.02 7.77
N TYR A 203 -8.97 -33.08 6.87
CA TYR A 203 -9.21 -31.66 7.08
C TYR A 203 -10.35 -31.15 6.21
N GLU A 204 -11.17 -30.29 6.78
CA GLU A 204 -12.17 -29.50 6.06
C GLU A 204 -11.70 -28.05 5.94
N LEU A 205 -11.68 -27.51 4.73
CA LEU A 205 -11.31 -26.13 4.44
C LEU A 205 -12.59 -25.31 4.26
N TYR A 206 -12.80 -24.34 5.13
CA TYR A 206 -13.94 -23.42 5.08
C TYR A 206 -13.50 -22.02 4.67
N ALA A 207 -14.33 -21.29 3.95
CA ALA A 207 -14.20 -19.86 3.79
C ALA A 207 -14.47 -19.17 5.14
N ASP A 208 -13.49 -18.49 5.70
CA ASP A 208 -13.62 -17.80 7.01
C ASP A 208 -14.37 -16.45 6.85
N HIS A 209 -14.19 -15.79 5.71
CA HIS A 209 -14.88 -14.58 5.30
C HIS A 209 -15.48 -14.80 3.90
N ASP A 210 -16.30 -13.86 3.41
CA ASP A 210 -16.72 -13.86 2.00
C ASP A 210 -15.48 -13.76 1.12
N ILE A 211 -15.30 -14.72 0.21
CA ILE A 211 -14.19 -14.78 -0.74
C ILE A 211 -14.68 -14.28 -2.09
N THR A 212 -13.98 -13.30 -2.65
CA THR A 212 -14.34 -12.64 -3.90
C THR A 212 -13.47 -13.08 -5.08
N GLY A 213 -13.98 -12.88 -6.28
CA GLY A 213 -13.21 -13.05 -7.52
C GLY A 213 -12.29 -11.89 -7.82
N SER A 214 -11.75 -11.87 -9.06
CA SER A 214 -10.77 -10.85 -9.52
C SER A 214 -11.30 -9.42 -9.56
N ASP A 215 -12.62 -9.25 -9.54
CA ASP A 215 -13.28 -7.93 -9.49
C ASP A 215 -13.38 -7.35 -8.05
N ASN A 216 -12.94 -8.12 -7.03
CA ASN A 216 -13.04 -7.82 -5.60
C ASN A 216 -14.49 -7.51 -5.11
N LYS A 217 -15.50 -7.94 -5.85
CA LYS A 217 -16.92 -7.66 -5.57
C LYS A 217 -17.79 -8.92 -5.65
N SER A 218 -17.61 -9.73 -6.69
CA SER A 218 -18.40 -10.93 -6.91
C SER A 218 -17.99 -12.02 -5.92
N VAL A 219 -18.90 -12.37 -5.01
CA VAL A 219 -18.62 -13.38 -3.98
C VAL A 219 -18.65 -14.77 -4.61
N VAL A 220 -17.53 -15.49 -4.53
CA VAL A 220 -17.37 -16.89 -4.98
C VAL A 220 -17.76 -17.87 -3.88
N TYR A 221 -17.30 -17.62 -2.65
CA TYR A 221 -17.68 -18.41 -1.47
C TYR A 221 -18.15 -17.48 -0.36
N LYS A 222 -19.32 -17.77 0.21
CA LYS A 222 -19.81 -17.10 1.41
C LYS A 222 -19.04 -17.57 2.63
N ALA A 223 -18.88 -16.70 3.63
CA ALA A 223 -18.33 -17.06 4.94
C ALA A 223 -19.03 -18.30 5.51
N GLY A 224 -18.26 -19.25 6.04
CA GLY A 224 -18.75 -20.53 6.56
C GLY A 224 -18.99 -21.62 5.51
N THR A 225 -18.83 -21.36 4.21
CA THR A 225 -18.95 -22.38 3.17
C THR A 225 -17.81 -23.39 3.26
N LEU A 226 -18.13 -24.69 3.25
CA LEU A 226 -17.15 -25.76 3.05
C LEU A 226 -16.65 -25.70 1.60
N VAL A 227 -15.37 -25.40 1.41
CA VAL A 227 -14.73 -25.26 0.09
C VAL A 227 -14.28 -26.63 -0.42
N THR A 228 -13.59 -27.40 0.43
CA THR A 228 -13.11 -28.74 0.09
C THR A 228 -12.71 -29.55 1.32
N GLN A 229 -12.48 -30.84 1.12
CA GLN A 229 -11.81 -31.71 2.09
C GLN A 229 -10.43 -32.11 1.58
N MET A 230 -9.51 -32.28 2.51
CA MET A 230 -8.13 -32.72 2.26
C MET A 230 -7.85 -33.94 3.13
N VAL A 231 -7.17 -34.96 2.55
CA VAL A 231 -6.77 -36.17 3.27
C VAL A 231 -5.28 -36.36 3.08
N THR A 232 -4.54 -36.50 4.18
CA THR A 232 -3.08 -36.70 4.10
C THR A 232 -2.74 -38.10 3.61
N ASP A 233 -1.74 -38.19 2.72
CA ASP A 233 -1.17 -39.42 2.17
C ASP A 233 -0.13 -40.04 3.13
N ALA A 234 0.60 -41.05 2.65
CA ALA A 234 1.64 -41.77 3.42
C ALA A 234 2.80 -40.88 3.87
N ASP A 235 3.04 -39.78 3.15
CA ASP A 235 4.05 -38.77 3.48
C ASP A 235 3.51 -37.67 4.41
N GLY A 236 2.26 -37.80 4.91
CA GLY A 236 1.59 -36.82 5.72
C GLY A 236 1.18 -35.57 4.93
N TYR A 237 1.16 -35.65 3.60
CA TYR A 237 0.96 -34.54 2.69
C TYR A 237 -0.45 -34.51 2.14
N ALA A 238 -1.04 -33.31 2.05
CA ALA A 238 -2.25 -33.06 1.26
C ALA A 238 -2.17 -31.70 0.58
N LYS A 239 -2.82 -31.59 -0.58
CA LYS A 239 -2.80 -30.36 -1.40
C LYS A 239 -4.18 -30.07 -1.97
N VAL A 240 -4.52 -28.79 -2.01
CA VAL A 240 -5.61 -28.27 -2.84
C VAL A 240 -5.04 -27.16 -3.73
N THR A 241 -5.46 -27.17 -4.99
CA THR A 241 -5.03 -26.23 -6.03
C THR A 241 -6.12 -25.24 -6.39
N ASP A 242 -5.75 -24.17 -7.08
CA ASP A 242 -6.68 -23.19 -7.66
C ASP A 242 -7.62 -22.52 -6.65
N LEU A 243 -7.18 -22.33 -5.40
CA LEU A 243 -7.93 -21.57 -4.41
C LEU A 243 -7.94 -20.09 -4.78
N TYR A 244 -9.11 -19.48 -4.65
CA TYR A 244 -9.25 -18.04 -4.71
C TYR A 244 -8.51 -17.40 -3.53
N PRO A 245 -7.83 -16.25 -3.73
CA PRO A 245 -7.26 -15.50 -2.63
C PRO A 245 -8.31 -15.18 -1.58
N GLY A 246 -7.98 -15.44 -0.32
CA GLY A 246 -8.96 -15.23 0.76
C GLY A 246 -8.48 -15.71 2.13
N TYR A 247 -9.36 -15.54 3.09
CA TYR A 247 -9.18 -16.02 4.46
C TYR A 247 -9.95 -17.31 4.63
N TYR A 248 -9.25 -18.35 5.01
CA TYR A 248 -9.79 -19.70 5.19
C TYR A 248 -9.60 -20.16 6.62
N ARG A 249 -10.40 -21.13 7.01
CA ARG A 249 -10.33 -21.84 8.27
C ARG A 249 -10.19 -23.33 7.99
N LEU A 250 -9.11 -23.94 8.50
CA LEU A 250 -8.81 -25.34 8.37
C LEU A 250 -9.24 -26.05 9.66
N HIS A 251 -10.17 -26.98 9.55
CA HIS A 251 -10.73 -27.77 10.65
C HIS A 251 -10.30 -29.23 10.51
N GLU A 252 -9.71 -29.80 11.54
CA GLU A 252 -9.42 -31.23 11.56
C GLU A 252 -10.69 -32.02 11.90
N LYS A 253 -11.23 -32.73 10.90
CA LYS A 253 -12.42 -33.56 11.06
C LYS A 253 -12.13 -34.91 11.69
N TYR A 254 -11.05 -35.55 11.25
CA TYR A 254 -10.58 -36.82 11.76
C TYR A 254 -9.06 -36.80 11.92
N ALA A 255 -8.61 -37.13 13.13
CA ALA A 255 -7.19 -37.37 13.38
C ALA A 255 -6.77 -38.77 12.88
N PRO A 256 -5.49 -38.97 12.57
CA PRO A 256 -4.93 -40.29 12.31
C PRO A 256 -5.10 -41.24 13.51
N LEU A 257 -5.17 -42.55 13.23
CA LEU A 257 -5.32 -43.54 14.27
C LEU A 257 -4.18 -43.47 15.31
N GLY A 258 -4.55 -43.39 16.59
CA GLY A 258 -3.60 -43.27 17.69
C GLY A 258 -3.21 -41.84 18.07
N TYR A 259 -3.79 -40.83 17.39
CA TYR A 259 -3.53 -39.42 17.67
C TYR A 259 -4.76 -38.67 18.10
N LYS A 260 -4.56 -37.61 18.91
CA LYS A 260 -5.66 -36.79 19.44
C LYS A 260 -6.22 -35.91 18.30
N LEU A 261 -7.54 -35.79 18.27
CA LEU A 261 -8.20 -34.82 17.37
C LEU A 261 -7.92 -33.40 17.88
N SER A 262 -7.43 -32.53 17.01
CA SER A 262 -7.27 -31.11 17.33
C SER A 262 -8.64 -30.45 17.51
N SER A 263 -8.83 -29.77 18.63
CA SER A 263 -10.05 -28.99 18.89
C SER A 263 -9.98 -27.56 18.34
N ASN A 264 -8.82 -27.13 17.87
CA ASN A 264 -8.57 -25.77 17.41
C ASN A 264 -8.54 -25.71 15.89
N ASP A 265 -9.33 -24.80 15.33
CA ASP A 265 -9.25 -24.46 13.92
C ASP A 265 -8.01 -23.61 13.65
N ILE A 266 -7.50 -23.69 12.42
CA ILE A 266 -6.32 -22.97 11.98
C ILE A 266 -6.74 -21.95 10.93
N SER A 267 -6.47 -20.66 11.19
CA SER A 267 -6.67 -19.60 10.21
C SER A 267 -5.58 -19.63 9.17
N VAL A 268 -5.96 -19.63 7.89
CA VAL A 268 -5.05 -19.66 6.74
C VAL A 268 -5.39 -18.52 5.81
N THR A 269 -4.40 -17.69 5.50
CA THR A 269 -4.52 -16.68 4.44
C THR A 269 -3.89 -17.23 3.17
N VAL A 270 -4.67 -17.27 2.09
CA VAL A 270 -4.22 -17.67 0.75
C VAL A 270 -4.21 -16.42 -0.13
N ASP A 271 -3.02 -15.87 -0.35
CA ASP A 271 -2.74 -14.78 -1.31
C ASP A 271 -1.60 -15.16 -2.27
N LYS A 272 -0.99 -16.31 -2.01
CA LYS A 272 0.08 -16.99 -2.75
C LYS A 272 0.09 -18.45 -2.33
N ASN A 273 0.91 -19.29 -2.99
CA ASN A 273 1.10 -20.67 -2.57
C ASN A 273 1.53 -20.72 -1.11
N THR A 274 0.79 -21.45 -0.30
CA THR A 274 0.89 -21.46 1.16
C THR A 274 1.03 -22.89 1.67
N SER A 275 1.91 -23.11 2.65
CA SER A 275 2.11 -24.41 3.30
C SER A 275 1.80 -24.31 4.79
N GLN A 276 1.15 -25.34 5.34
CA GLN A 276 0.86 -25.50 6.77
C GLN A 276 1.55 -26.73 7.32
N TYR A 277 2.34 -26.56 8.37
CA TYR A 277 3.05 -27.63 9.08
C TYR A 277 2.33 -27.89 10.40
N LEU A 278 1.66 -29.05 10.50
CA LEU A 278 0.76 -29.40 11.58
C LEU A 278 1.33 -30.55 12.38
N LYS A 279 1.38 -30.38 13.69
CA LYS A 279 1.86 -31.42 14.63
C LYS A 279 0.70 -31.95 15.46
N GLU A 280 0.74 -33.24 15.77
CA GLU A 280 -0.27 -33.93 16.55
C GLU A 280 0.33 -34.69 17.72
N GLU A 281 -0.40 -34.73 18.83
CA GLU A 281 -0.04 -35.51 20.01
C GLU A 281 -0.61 -36.92 19.92
N GLN A 282 0.24 -37.91 20.23
CA GLN A 282 -0.19 -39.28 20.32
C GLN A 282 -1.06 -39.53 21.57
N TYR A 283 -2.08 -40.37 21.45
CA TYR A 283 -2.80 -40.86 22.61
C TYR A 283 -1.89 -41.73 23.47
N GLU A 284 -1.96 -41.54 24.77
CA GLU A 284 -1.43 -42.48 25.76
C GLU A 284 -2.55 -43.37 26.25
N GLY A 285 -2.50 -44.63 25.92
CA GLY A 285 -3.43 -45.63 26.42
C GLY A 285 -2.89 -46.30 27.68
N THR A 286 -3.76 -46.58 28.64
CA THR A 286 -3.44 -47.40 29.80
C THR A 286 -4.23 -48.73 29.71
N ILE A 287 -3.54 -49.84 29.78
CA ILE A 287 -4.17 -51.15 29.91
C ILE A 287 -4.15 -51.53 31.37
N GLN A 288 -5.32 -51.69 31.99
CA GLN A 288 -5.44 -52.20 33.31
C GLN A 288 -5.89 -53.66 33.24
N VAL A 289 -5.09 -54.57 33.81
CA VAL A 289 -5.44 -55.97 33.91
C VAL A 289 -5.81 -56.26 35.36
N VAL A 290 -7.02 -56.74 35.58
CA VAL A 290 -7.51 -57.17 36.89
C VAL A 290 -7.63 -58.69 36.87
N LYS A 291 -6.81 -59.39 37.68
CA LYS A 291 -6.90 -60.82 37.88
C LYS A 291 -7.77 -61.10 39.10
N THR A 292 -8.78 -61.90 38.89
CA THR A 292 -9.71 -62.35 39.96
C THR A 292 -9.63 -63.86 40.17
N PHE A 293 -9.81 -64.29 41.37
CA PHE A 293 -9.93 -65.69 41.72
C PHE A 293 -11.41 -66.09 41.92
N GLY A 294 -11.85 -67.11 41.15
CA GLY A 294 -13.21 -67.65 41.33
C GLY A 294 -14.38 -66.67 41.16
N GLY A 295 -14.14 -65.57 40.38
CA GLY A 295 -15.14 -64.51 40.16
C GLY A 295 -15.22 -63.46 41.28
N GLU A 296 -14.43 -63.53 42.29
CA GLU A 296 -14.31 -62.55 43.38
C GLU A 296 -13.10 -61.62 43.16
N ASN A 297 -13.22 -60.36 43.55
CA ASN A 297 -12.14 -59.35 43.40
C ASN A 297 -11.02 -59.58 44.45
N VAL A 298 -10.43 -60.77 44.42
CA VAL A 298 -9.29 -61.10 45.26
C VAL A 298 -8.03 -60.99 44.44
N PRO A 299 -7.08 -60.09 44.78
CA PRO A 299 -5.83 -59.96 44.03
C PRO A 299 -5.05 -61.27 44.08
N GLU A 300 -4.73 -61.82 42.89
CA GLU A 300 -3.88 -63.01 42.81
C GLU A 300 -2.44 -62.52 42.49
N ALA A 301 -1.56 -62.77 43.44
CA ALA A 301 -0.15 -62.43 43.33
C ALA A 301 0.56 -63.34 42.30
N GLN A 302 1.55 -62.77 41.56
CA GLN A 302 2.42 -63.45 40.60
C GLN A 302 1.77 -63.89 39.26
N ALA A 303 0.58 -63.39 38.93
CA ALA A 303 0.09 -63.57 37.53
C ALA A 303 0.90 -62.74 36.57
N VAL A 304 1.43 -63.35 35.53
CA VAL A 304 2.17 -62.68 34.46
C VAL A 304 1.27 -62.53 33.22
N PHE A 305 1.22 -61.34 32.68
CA PHE A 305 0.46 -61.03 31.47
C PHE A 305 1.43 -60.51 30.39
N GLU A 306 1.26 -60.96 29.18
CA GLU A 306 1.90 -60.38 28.02
C GLU A 306 0.89 -59.59 27.18
N VAL A 307 1.26 -58.38 26.78
CA VAL A 307 0.45 -57.53 25.91
C VAL A 307 1.07 -57.51 24.52
N TYR A 308 0.29 -57.87 23.55
CA TYR A 308 0.72 -57.89 22.14
C TYR A 308 -0.05 -56.83 21.37
N ASP A 309 0.64 -56.12 20.49
CA ASP A 309 0.03 -55.32 19.44
C ASP A 309 -0.46 -56.29 18.34
N SER A 310 -1.75 -56.26 18.06
CA SER A 310 -2.34 -57.01 16.95
C SER A 310 -2.24 -56.17 15.69
N LYS A 311 -1.16 -56.27 14.96
CA LYS A 311 -1.08 -55.74 13.59
C LYS A 311 -1.71 -56.69 12.61
#